data_c9ef9a278d253761925e64d8b36aea8f
#
_entry.id   c9ef9a278d253761925e64d8b36aea8f
#
_cell.length_a   1.000
_cell.length_b   1.000
_cell.length_c   1.000
_cell.angle_alpha   90.00
_cell.angle_beta   90.00
_cell.angle_gamma   90.00
#
_symmetry.space_group_name_H-M   'P 1'
#
loop_
_entity.id
_entity.type
_entity.pdbx_description
1 polymer ?
#
loop_
_entity_poly.entity_id
_entity_poly.type
_entity_poly.pdbx_seq_one_letter_code
_entity_poly.pdbx_strand_id
1 'polypeptide(L)'
;MPLSSGEIMEVTVTDCVKAVSGTAGELKGYFTTGEPIGELYTNCETFVKDVPEGAHILIDDGSADLLVVEKHDDRLVCEAQNTSPIKGRKSINVPGVEIELPSLTDKDRMFINWAIDADIEFVAHSFVRSNKDLEEINEIIRRRNSHLKIISKIENQQGIDNLEQILNDCYGVMIARGDLGVEIPAERIPHIQKLMIQ
;
A
#
# COMPACT_ATOMS: atom_id res chain seq x y z
N MET A 1 -23.04 3.09 -0.94
CA MET A 1 -23.68 3.27 0.38
C MET A 1 -22.59 3.60 1.40
N PRO A 2 -22.82 4.43 2.40
CA PRO A 2 -21.88 4.57 3.50
C PRO A 2 -21.88 3.28 4.33
N LEU A 3 -20.67 2.83 4.71
CA LEU A 3 -20.48 1.73 5.63
C LEU A 3 -20.77 2.22 7.06
N SER A 4 -21.48 1.45 7.86
CA SER A 4 -21.75 1.76 9.26
C SER A 4 -20.87 0.94 10.19
N SER A 5 -20.51 1.49 11.36
CA SER A 5 -19.73 0.75 12.36
C SER A 5 -20.43 -0.54 12.78
N GLY A 6 -19.69 -1.64 12.87
CA GLY A 6 -20.20 -2.97 13.21
C GLY A 6 -20.76 -3.77 12.02
N GLU A 7 -20.79 -3.21 10.81
CA GLU A 7 -21.18 -3.96 9.61
C GLU A 7 -20.06 -4.90 9.15
N ILE A 8 -20.44 -6.09 8.66
CA ILE A 8 -19.49 -7.11 8.21
C ILE A 8 -19.25 -6.99 6.70
N MET A 9 -18.00 -7.10 6.29
CA MET A 9 -17.57 -7.08 4.89
C MET A 9 -16.66 -8.24 4.56
N GLU A 10 -16.72 -8.73 3.33
CA GLU A 10 -15.73 -9.66 2.80
C GLU A 10 -14.72 -8.92 1.93
N VAL A 11 -13.44 -9.22 2.16
CA VAL A 11 -12.33 -8.76 1.32
C VAL A 11 -11.76 -9.97 0.59
N THR A 12 -11.87 -9.98 -0.73
CA THR A 12 -11.44 -11.09 -1.57
C THR A 12 -10.40 -10.63 -2.59
N VAL A 13 -9.57 -11.58 -3.04
CA VAL A 13 -8.64 -11.37 -4.15
C VAL A 13 -9.31 -11.79 -5.45
N THR A 14 -9.27 -10.93 -6.45
CA THR A 14 -9.69 -11.29 -7.82
C THR A 14 -8.48 -11.33 -8.75
N ASP A 15 -8.54 -12.17 -9.78
CA ASP A 15 -7.56 -12.16 -10.86
C ASP A 15 -7.39 -10.75 -11.41
N CYS A 16 -6.18 -10.22 -11.34
CA CYS A 16 -5.82 -8.85 -11.73
C CYS A 16 -6.28 -8.46 -13.14
N VAL A 17 -6.45 -9.42 -14.03
CA VAL A 17 -6.87 -9.21 -15.43
C VAL A 17 -8.34 -8.77 -15.52
N LYS A 18 -9.19 -9.15 -14.58
CA LYS A 18 -10.62 -8.76 -14.57
C LYS A 18 -10.89 -7.45 -13.83
N ALA A 19 -10.04 -7.09 -12.87
CA ALA A 19 -10.18 -5.85 -12.10
C ALA A 19 -9.84 -4.58 -12.90
N VAL A 20 -9.06 -4.69 -13.99
CA VAL A 20 -8.66 -3.56 -14.84
C VAL A 20 -9.76 -3.14 -15.82
N SER A 21 -10.70 -4.01 -16.18
CA SER A 21 -11.78 -3.74 -17.13
C SER A 21 -13.16 -3.57 -16.49
N GLY A 22 -13.30 -3.83 -15.20
CA GLY A 22 -14.53 -3.65 -14.44
C GLY A 22 -14.63 -2.24 -13.86
N THR A 23 -15.65 -1.50 -14.21
CA THR A 23 -16.16 -0.36 -13.43
C THR A 23 -16.11 -0.68 -11.95
N ALA A 24 -15.59 0.29 -11.15
CA ALA A 24 -15.48 0.30 -9.71
C ALA A 24 -16.45 -0.67 -9.01
N GLY A 25 -15.89 -1.54 -8.14
CA GLY A 25 -16.65 -2.60 -7.51
C GLY A 25 -18.03 -2.17 -7.06
N GLU A 26 -19.06 -2.77 -7.61
CA GLU A 26 -20.39 -2.67 -7.07
C GLU A 26 -20.37 -3.38 -5.73
N LEU A 27 -20.55 -2.62 -4.65
CA LEU A 27 -20.93 -3.14 -3.34
C LEU A 27 -22.29 -3.83 -3.51
N LYS A 28 -22.30 -5.14 -3.65
CA LYS A 28 -23.53 -5.91 -3.58
C LYS A 28 -23.88 -6.10 -2.11
N GLY A 29 -24.63 -5.15 -1.57
CA GLY A 29 -25.12 -5.23 -0.20
C GLY A 29 -26.18 -6.32 -0.04
N TYR A 30 -26.00 -7.21 0.92
CA TYR A 30 -27.03 -8.07 1.46
C TYR A 30 -27.37 -7.60 2.87
N PHE A 31 -28.63 -7.33 3.12
CA PHE A 31 -29.12 -6.97 4.44
C PHE A 31 -29.65 -8.21 5.15
N THR A 32 -28.96 -8.67 6.18
CA THR A 32 -29.58 -9.25 7.39
C THR A 32 -28.51 -9.64 8.39
N THR A 33 -28.83 -9.54 9.65
CA THR A 33 -28.05 -9.84 10.87
C THR A 33 -27.06 -11.00 10.69
N GLY A 34 -25.77 -10.68 10.62
CA GLY A 34 -24.66 -11.64 10.66
C GLY A 34 -24.13 -12.10 9.30
N GLU A 35 -24.67 -11.62 8.18
CA GLU A 35 -24.15 -11.89 6.85
C GLU A 35 -23.38 -10.68 6.30
N PRO A 36 -22.34 -10.90 5.45
CA PRO A 36 -21.59 -9.81 4.82
C PRO A 36 -22.51 -8.88 4.03
N ILE A 37 -22.32 -7.56 4.22
CA ILE A 37 -23.10 -6.54 3.50
C ILE A 37 -22.52 -6.20 2.14
N GLY A 38 -21.31 -6.65 1.83
CA GLY A 38 -20.65 -6.40 0.56
C GLY A 38 -19.31 -7.08 0.45
N GLU A 39 -18.75 -7.00 -0.73
CA GLU A 39 -17.44 -7.55 -1.08
C GLU A 39 -16.52 -6.44 -1.55
N LEU A 40 -15.27 -6.45 -1.09
CA LEU A 40 -14.19 -5.62 -1.59
C LEU A 40 -13.17 -6.49 -2.30
N TYR A 41 -12.62 -5.95 -3.39
CA TYR A 41 -11.63 -6.63 -4.18
C TYR A 41 -10.31 -5.86 -4.16
N THR A 42 -9.21 -6.56 -3.92
CA THR A 42 -7.85 -6.04 -4.02
C THR A 42 -7.14 -6.64 -5.24
N ASN A 43 -6.18 -5.90 -5.79
CA ASN A 43 -5.31 -6.37 -6.87
C ASN A 43 -4.00 -7.00 -6.36
N CYS A 44 -3.86 -7.21 -5.06
CA CYS A 44 -2.71 -7.87 -4.46
C CYS A 44 -3.03 -9.36 -4.26
N GLU A 45 -2.36 -10.24 -5.01
CA GLU A 45 -2.61 -11.69 -5.00
C GLU A 45 -2.33 -12.35 -3.64
N THR A 46 -1.36 -11.83 -2.89
CA THR A 46 -0.97 -12.39 -1.60
C THR A 46 -1.77 -11.80 -0.43
N PHE A 47 -2.61 -10.81 -0.67
CA PHE A 47 -3.28 -10.01 0.37
C PHE A 47 -3.99 -10.87 1.43
N VAL A 48 -4.85 -11.80 0.97
CA VAL A 48 -5.59 -12.68 1.89
C VAL A 48 -4.63 -13.60 2.66
N LYS A 49 -3.56 -14.08 2.02
CA LYS A 49 -2.55 -14.93 2.65
C LYS A 49 -1.77 -14.17 3.73
N ASP A 50 -1.37 -12.92 3.43
CA ASP A 50 -0.44 -12.16 4.26
C ASP A 50 -1.14 -11.48 5.45
N VAL A 51 -2.41 -11.07 5.28
CA VAL A 51 -3.15 -10.36 6.32
C VAL A 51 -3.70 -11.34 7.37
N PRO A 52 -3.32 -11.22 8.66
CA PRO A 52 -3.80 -12.09 9.73
C PRO A 52 -5.15 -11.64 10.29
N GLU A 53 -5.81 -12.54 11.04
CA GLU A 53 -6.93 -12.16 11.93
C GLU A 53 -6.47 -11.14 12.97
N GLY A 54 -7.36 -10.22 13.33
CA GLY A 54 -7.08 -9.12 14.24
C GLY A 54 -6.35 -7.93 13.60
N ALA A 55 -5.96 -8.02 12.31
CA ALA A 55 -5.38 -6.89 11.60
C ALA A 55 -6.44 -5.84 11.26
N HIS A 56 -6.02 -4.57 11.23
CA HIS A 56 -6.81 -3.46 10.71
C HIS A 56 -6.47 -3.21 9.25
N ILE A 57 -7.48 -3.19 8.39
CA ILE A 57 -7.37 -2.81 6.97
C ILE A 57 -7.90 -1.39 6.83
N LEU A 58 -6.98 -0.46 6.56
CA LEU A 58 -7.28 0.96 6.39
C LEU A 58 -7.44 1.28 4.91
N ILE A 59 -8.57 1.89 4.54
CA ILE A 59 -8.89 2.24 3.16
C ILE A 59 -9.03 3.76 3.03
N ASP A 60 -8.55 4.31 1.91
CA ASP A 60 -8.60 5.76 1.61
C ASP A 60 -7.97 6.58 2.73
N ASP A 61 -6.68 6.30 2.98
CA ASP A 61 -5.86 6.96 4.00
C ASP A 61 -6.46 6.86 5.42
N GLY A 62 -7.08 5.72 5.74
CA GLY A 62 -7.69 5.46 7.04
C GLY A 62 -9.11 6.02 7.20
N SER A 63 -9.72 6.53 6.12
CA SER A 63 -11.12 6.99 6.16
C SER A 63 -12.09 5.87 6.49
N ALA A 64 -11.82 4.65 6.04
CA ALA A 64 -12.52 3.44 6.46
C ALA A 64 -11.55 2.50 7.16
N ASP A 65 -11.97 1.95 8.29
CA ASP A 65 -11.21 0.99 9.11
C ASP A 65 -12.01 -0.30 9.23
N LEU A 66 -11.41 -1.41 8.80
CA LEU A 66 -11.98 -2.75 8.83
C LEU A 66 -11.12 -3.64 9.71
N LEU A 67 -11.69 -4.24 10.74
CA LEU A 67 -11.03 -5.25 11.57
C LEU A 67 -11.26 -6.65 10.98
N VAL A 68 -10.22 -7.40 10.70
CA VAL A 68 -10.32 -8.79 10.26
C VAL A 68 -10.77 -9.66 11.42
N VAL A 69 -11.99 -10.22 11.32
CA VAL A 69 -12.60 -11.07 12.36
C VAL A 69 -12.49 -12.56 12.04
N GLU A 70 -12.43 -12.93 10.75
CA GLU A 70 -12.22 -14.31 10.32
C GLU A 70 -11.35 -14.33 9.05
N LYS A 71 -10.51 -15.36 8.93
CA LYS A 71 -9.65 -15.59 7.77
C LYS A 71 -9.96 -16.94 7.14
N HIS A 72 -10.21 -16.95 5.84
CA HIS A 72 -10.37 -18.13 5.01
C HIS A 72 -9.23 -18.20 3.96
N ASP A 73 -9.18 -19.27 3.19
CA ASP A 73 -8.14 -19.47 2.18
C ASP A 73 -8.24 -18.44 1.03
N ASP A 74 -9.46 -18.00 0.69
CA ASP A 74 -9.79 -17.15 -0.44
C ASP A 74 -10.30 -15.75 -0.07
N ARG A 75 -10.59 -15.50 1.22
CA ARG A 75 -11.19 -14.24 1.67
C ARG A 75 -10.91 -13.94 3.14
N LEU A 76 -11.06 -12.68 3.48
CA LEU A 76 -11.11 -12.18 4.86
C LEU A 76 -12.53 -11.68 5.16
N VAL A 77 -13.06 -12.01 6.32
CA VAL A 77 -14.27 -11.45 6.86
C VAL A 77 -13.89 -10.31 7.80
N CYS A 78 -14.43 -9.14 7.55
CA CYS A 78 -14.04 -7.93 8.25
C CYS A 78 -15.24 -7.22 8.86
N GLU A 79 -15.07 -6.68 10.05
CA GLU A 79 -16.05 -5.81 10.73
C GLU A 79 -15.64 -4.35 10.56
N ALA A 80 -16.57 -3.49 10.14
CA ALA A 80 -16.33 -2.06 10.02
C ALA A 80 -16.25 -1.40 11.39
N GLN A 81 -15.12 -0.73 11.66
CA GLN A 81 -14.87 -0.03 12.93
C GLN A 81 -15.41 1.40 12.94
N ASN A 82 -15.63 1.96 11.76
CA ASN A 82 -16.19 3.31 11.62
C ASN A 82 -17.18 3.38 10.45
N THR A 83 -17.89 4.51 10.36
CA THR A 83 -18.83 4.78 9.27
C THR A 83 -18.15 5.63 8.20
N SER A 84 -17.93 5.07 7.00
CA SER A 84 -17.30 5.76 5.87
C SER A 84 -17.84 5.27 4.53
N PRO A 85 -17.98 6.14 3.52
CA PRO A 85 -18.26 5.71 2.16
C PRO A 85 -16.98 5.12 1.53
N ILE A 86 -17.03 3.87 1.08
CA ILE A 86 -15.94 3.26 0.33
C ILE A 86 -16.18 3.45 -1.17
N LYS A 87 -15.19 4.02 -1.86
CA LYS A 87 -15.17 4.18 -3.32
C LYS A 87 -14.11 3.26 -3.91
N GLY A 88 -14.29 2.86 -5.17
CA GLY A 88 -13.29 2.07 -5.88
C GLY A 88 -11.98 2.83 -6.15
N ARG A 89 -10.88 2.08 -6.35
CA ARG A 89 -9.53 2.59 -6.66
C ARG A 89 -8.93 3.44 -5.54
N LYS A 90 -9.11 3.00 -4.31
CA LYS A 90 -8.53 3.63 -3.12
C LYS A 90 -7.32 2.86 -2.64
N SER A 91 -6.43 3.58 -1.95
CA SER A 91 -5.30 2.99 -1.24
C SER A 91 -5.80 2.03 -0.15
N ILE A 92 -5.04 0.96 0.07
CA ILE A 92 -5.24 0.03 1.18
C ILE A 92 -3.93 -0.05 1.94
N ASN A 93 -3.99 0.15 3.24
CA ASN A 93 -2.87 -0.01 4.17
C ASN A 93 -3.26 -1.03 5.24
N VAL A 94 -2.30 -1.83 5.66
CA VAL A 94 -2.46 -2.78 6.78
C VAL A 94 -1.32 -2.54 7.76
N PRO A 95 -1.50 -1.64 8.73
CA PRO A 95 -0.44 -1.27 9.65
C PRO A 95 0.17 -2.47 10.39
N GLY A 96 1.50 -2.55 10.41
CA GLY A 96 2.22 -3.61 11.10
C GLY A 96 2.22 -4.97 10.40
N VAL A 97 1.65 -5.09 9.20
CA VAL A 97 1.63 -6.32 8.41
C VAL A 97 2.54 -6.18 7.18
N GLU A 98 3.42 -7.14 6.99
CA GLU A 98 4.24 -7.24 5.78
C GLU A 98 3.43 -7.90 4.66
N ILE A 99 3.11 -7.13 3.62
CA ILE A 99 2.46 -7.65 2.42
C ILE A 99 3.53 -7.85 1.35
N GLU A 100 3.57 -9.06 0.77
CA GLU A 100 4.51 -9.41 -0.29
C GLU A 100 4.09 -8.75 -1.61
N LEU A 101 4.64 -7.57 -1.87
CA LEU A 101 4.41 -6.81 -3.10
C LEU A 101 5.68 -6.77 -3.94
N PRO A 102 5.57 -6.86 -5.27
CA PRO A 102 6.73 -6.63 -6.15
C PRO A 102 7.21 -5.18 -5.98
N SER A 103 8.53 -4.98 -6.00
CA SER A 103 9.13 -3.65 -5.90
C SER A 103 8.76 -2.75 -7.08
N LEU A 104 8.70 -3.32 -8.29
CA LEU A 104 8.31 -2.64 -9.51
C LEU A 104 7.25 -3.46 -10.27
N THR A 105 6.24 -2.77 -10.77
CA THR A 105 5.32 -3.31 -11.77
C THR A 105 5.90 -3.15 -13.18
N ASP A 106 5.34 -3.83 -14.19
CA ASP A 106 5.72 -3.64 -15.59
C ASP A 106 5.53 -2.19 -16.06
N LYS A 107 4.50 -1.54 -15.53
CA LYS A 107 4.25 -0.12 -15.78
C LYS A 107 5.36 0.75 -15.21
N ASP A 108 5.85 0.47 -14.01
CA ASP A 108 6.94 1.21 -13.39
C ASP A 108 8.22 1.05 -14.20
N ARG A 109 8.54 -0.18 -14.64
CA ARG A 109 9.69 -0.44 -15.53
C ARG A 109 9.60 0.37 -16.82
N MET A 110 8.41 0.45 -17.41
CA MET A 110 8.18 1.26 -18.61
C MET A 110 8.42 2.75 -18.33
N PHE A 111 7.92 3.28 -17.22
CA PHE A 111 8.09 4.70 -16.86
C PHE A 111 9.53 5.04 -16.48
N ILE A 112 10.25 4.15 -15.81
CA ILE A 112 11.67 4.34 -15.50
C ILE A 112 12.48 4.44 -16.80
N ASN A 113 12.26 3.54 -17.76
CA ASN A 113 12.92 3.59 -19.06
C ASN A 113 12.58 4.88 -19.81
N TRP A 114 11.31 5.29 -19.81
CA TRP A 114 10.89 6.54 -20.42
C TRP A 114 11.53 7.75 -19.73
N ALA A 115 11.63 7.78 -18.42
CA ALA A 115 12.28 8.85 -17.67
C ALA A 115 13.76 8.98 -18.05
N ILE A 116 14.45 7.85 -18.23
CA ILE A 116 15.84 7.83 -18.72
C ILE A 116 15.94 8.40 -20.13
N ASP A 117 15.04 7.98 -21.04
CA ASP A 117 15.03 8.47 -22.43
C ASP A 117 14.68 9.96 -22.53
N ALA A 118 13.88 10.47 -21.59
CA ALA A 118 13.50 11.88 -21.50
C ALA A 118 14.49 12.75 -20.71
N ASP A 119 15.62 12.17 -20.30
CA ASP A 119 16.70 12.85 -19.55
C ASP A 119 16.21 13.48 -18.22
N ILE A 120 15.32 12.77 -17.52
CA ILE A 120 14.82 13.17 -16.21
C ILE A 120 15.90 12.95 -15.16
N GLU A 121 16.09 13.90 -14.25
CA GLU A 121 17.15 13.84 -13.23
C GLU A 121 16.74 13.03 -12.01
N PHE A 122 15.44 13.03 -11.64
CA PHE A 122 14.97 12.40 -10.40
C PHE A 122 13.71 11.58 -10.65
N VAL A 123 13.63 10.44 -9.96
CA VAL A 123 12.40 9.66 -9.81
C VAL A 123 12.12 9.45 -8.32
N ALA A 124 10.87 9.67 -7.92
CA ALA A 124 10.42 9.38 -6.57
C ALA A 124 9.79 7.98 -6.54
N HIS A 125 10.37 7.08 -5.75
CA HIS A 125 9.89 5.71 -5.58
C HIS A 125 9.05 5.62 -4.30
N SER A 126 7.76 5.29 -4.46
CA SER A 126 6.81 5.23 -3.34
C SER A 126 6.91 3.89 -2.59
N PHE A 127 6.51 3.89 -1.33
CA PHE A 127 6.40 2.71 -0.47
C PHE A 127 7.67 1.86 -0.36
N VAL A 128 8.82 2.51 -0.31
CA VAL A 128 10.10 1.82 -0.13
C VAL A 128 10.14 1.23 1.29
N ARG A 129 10.32 -0.11 1.37
CA ARG A 129 10.35 -0.88 2.61
C ARG A 129 11.78 -1.24 3.03
N SER A 130 12.63 -1.49 2.05
CA SER A 130 14.03 -1.82 2.26
C SER A 130 14.87 -1.50 1.01
N ASN A 131 16.18 -1.70 1.09
CA ASN A 131 17.08 -1.56 -0.06
C ASN A 131 16.75 -2.55 -1.19
N LYS A 132 16.11 -3.69 -0.90
CA LYS A 132 15.67 -4.64 -1.93
C LYS A 132 14.69 -4.02 -2.93
N ASP A 133 13.85 -3.10 -2.48
CA ASP A 133 12.93 -2.38 -3.36
C ASP A 133 13.67 -1.46 -4.35
N LEU A 134 14.92 -1.12 -4.07
CA LEU A 134 15.76 -0.28 -4.91
C LEU A 134 16.68 -1.06 -5.87
N GLU A 135 16.89 -2.36 -5.63
CA GLU A 135 17.83 -3.18 -6.40
C GLU A 135 17.53 -3.17 -7.89
N GLU A 136 16.27 -3.44 -8.25
CA GLU A 136 15.85 -3.54 -9.65
C GLU A 136 15.94 -2.19 -10.38
N ILE A 137 15.50 -1.10 -9.74
CA ILE A 137 15.58 0.24 -10.36
C ILE A 137 17.04 0.68 -10.52
N ASN A 138 17.90 0.40 -9.54
CA ASN A 138 19.32 0.66 -9.61
C ASN A 138 20.01 -0.17 -10.71
N GLU A 139 19.54 -1.41 -10.92
CA GLU A 139 20.05 -2.24 -12.02
C GLU A 139 19.67 -1.67 -13.38
N ILE A 140 18.44 -1.20 -13.57
CA ILE A 140 18.01 -0.53 -14.82
C ILE A 140 18.88 0.71 -15.08
N ILE A 141 19.06 1.57 -14.07
CA ILE A 141 19.87 2.79 -14.16
C ILE A 141 21.33 2.46 -14.57
N ARG A 142 21.91 1.45 -13.94
CA ARG A 142 23.30 1.01 -14.25
C ARG A 142 23.41 0.43 -15.67
N ARG A 143 22.48 -0.44 -16.08
CA ARG A 143 22.47 -1.03 -17.43
C ARG A 143 22.34 0.01 -18.54
N ARG A 144 21.57 1.07 -18.25
CA ARG A 144 21.33 2.18 -19.20
C ARG A 144 22.41 3.27 -19.10
N ASN A 145 23.37 3.14 -18.18
CA ASN A 145 24.40 4.16 -17.89
C ASN A 145 23.78 5.56 -17.71
N SER A 146 22.65 5.62 -16.97
CA SER A 146 21.88 6.83 -16.74
C SER A 146 22.33 7.57 -15.49
N HIS A 147 22.15 8.90 -15.49
CA HIS A 147 22.36 9.75 -14.31
C HIS A 147 21.10 9.93 -13.45
N LEU A 148 20.01 9.25 -13.79
CA LEU A 148 18.74 9.26 -13.04
C LEU A 148 19.00 8.92 -11.56
N LYS A 149 18.45 9.73 -10.68
CA LYS A 149 18.60 9.61 -9.22
C LYS A 149 17.31 9.19 -8.58
N ILE A 150 17.41 8.30 -7.59
CA ILE A 150 16.24 7.80 -6.84
C ILE A 150 16.06 8.63 -5.58
N ILE A 151 14.84 9.14 -5.37
CA ILE A 151 14.36 9.67 -4.10
C ILE A 151 13.42 8.62 -3.49
N SER A 152 13.85 7.96 -2.43
CA SER A 152 13.04 6.95 -1.74
C SER A 152 12.01 7.62 -0.85
N LYS A 153 10.72 7.35 -1.07
CA LYS A 153 9.64 7.86 -0.21
C LYS A 153 9.46 6.91 0.97
N ILE A 154 9.67 7.43 2.17
CA ILE A 154 9.49 6.69 3.43
C ILE A 154 8.07 6.95 3.91
N GLU A 155 7.23 5.92 3.80
CA GLU A 155 5.78 5.98 3.94
C GLU A 155 5.23 4.94 4.93
N ASN A 156 6.08 4.04 5.44
CA ASN A 156 5.69 2.92 6.29
C ASN A 156 6.73 2.65 7.39
N GLN A 157 6.35 1.81 8.37
CA GLN A 157 7.24 1.47 9.49
C GLN A 157 8.50 0.74 9.03
N GLN A 158 8.39 -0.17 8.05
CA GLN A 158 9.54 -0.92 7.53
C GLN A 158 10.60 0.00 6.92
N GLY A 159 10.17 1.03 6.16
CA GLY A 159 11.07 2.03 5.58
C GLY A 159 11.81 2.83 6.65
N ILE A 160 11.19 3.08 7.81
CA ILE A 160 11.84 3.71 8.94
C ILE A 160 12.89 2.77 9.55
N ASP A 161 12.52 1.53 9.80
CA ASP A 161 13.39 0.53 10.44
C ASP A 161 14.61 0.18 9.58
N ASN A 162 14.47 0.25 8.26
CA ASN A 162 15.51 -0.05 7.28
C ASN A 162 16.17 1.21 6.67
N LEU A 163 15.98 2.37 7.27
CA LEU A 163 16.41 3.66 6.71
C LEU A 163 17.88 3.70 6.31
N GLU A 164 18.78 3.20 7.16
CA GLU A 164 20.23 3.20 6.89
C GLU A 164 20.57 2.39 5.62
N GLN A 165 19.92 1.25 5.42
CA GLN A 165 20.11 0.43 4.23
C GLN A 165 19.57 1.13 2.97
N ILE A 166 18.39 1.77 3.09
CA ILE A 166 17.78 2.52 2.00
C ILE A 166 18.67 3.69 1.57
N LEU A 167 19.23 4.44 2.53
CA LEU A 167 20.10 5.58 2.26
C LEU A 167 21.37 5.22 1.49
N ASN A 168 21.87 4.00 1.63
CA ASN A 168 23.04 3.53 0.88
C ASN A 168 22.76 3.29 -0.60
N ASP A 169 21.51 3.05 -0.98
CA ASP A 169 21.10 2.62 -2.32
C ASP A 169 20.24 3.67 -3.06
N CYS A 170 20.02 4.85 -2.46
CA CYS A 170 19.30 5.96 -3.09
C CYS A 170 20.09 7.27 -3.03
N TYR A 171 19.66 8.26 -3.79
CA TYR A 171 20.24 9.60 -3.75
C TYR A 171 19.81 10.40 -2.51
N GLY A 172 18.58 10.14 -2.04
CA GLY A 172 18.01 10.78 -0.88
C GLY A 172 16.63 10.22 -0.56
N VAL A 173 16.04 10.71 0.53
CA VAL A 173 14.73 10.27 1.01
C VAL A 173 13.72 11.41 1.04
N MET A 174 12.45 11.07 0.85
CA MET A 174 11.32 11.95 1.10
C MET A 174 10.51 11.40 2.27
N ILE A 175 10.38 12.18 3.33
CA ILE A 175 9.58 11.81 4.50
C ILE A 175 8.13 12.17 4.20
N ALA A 176 7.34 11.20 3.75
CA ALA A 176 5.95 11.38 3.36
C ALA A 176 5.03 11.32 4.60
N ARG A 177 4.98 12.42 5.36
CA ARG A 177 4.29 12.47 6.65
C ARG A 177 2.79 12.13 6.58
N GLY A 178 2.13 12.46 5.48
CA GLY A 178 0.72 12.12 5.26
C GLY A 178 0.51 10.60 5.26
N ASP A 179 1.28 9.91 4.41
CA ASP A 179 1.21 8.45 4.27
C ASP A 179 1.70 7.74 5.54
N LEU A 180 2.79 8.23 6.15
CA LEU A 180 3.25 7.74 7.45
C LEU A 180 2.18 7.83 8.54
N GLY A 181 1.36 8.88 8.53
CA GLY A 181 0.29 9.09 9.51
C GLY A 181 -0.87 8.10 9.41
N VAL A 182 -0.93 7.32 8.33
CA VAL A 182 -1.90 6.21 8.20
C VAL A 182 -1.44 4.98 9.00
N GLU A 183 -0.12 4.73 9.05
CA GLU A 183 0.45 3.56 9.71
C GLU A 183 1.01 3.83 11.11
N ILE A 184 1.39 5.07 11.37
CA ILE A 184 2.10 5.46 12.59
C ILE A 184 1.30 6.51 13.34
N PRO A 185 1.17 6.40 14.68
CA PRO A 185 0.51 7.43 15.47
C PRO A 185 1.07 8.82 15.20
N ALA A 186 0.19 9.78 14.91
CA ALA A 186 0.54 11.13 14.45
C ALA A 186 1.52 11.86 15.38
N GLU A 187 1.42 11.61 16.69
CA GLU A 187 2.32 12.17 17.71
C GLU A 187 3.75 11.67 17.61
N ARG A 188 3.99 10.51 16.97
CA ARG A 188 5.34 9.95 16.75
C ARG A 188 6.04 10.55 15.53
N ILE A 189 5.29 11.06 14.56
CA ILE A 189 5.83 11.53 13.26
C ILE A 189 6.89 12.63 13.43
N PRO A 190 6.70 13.68 14.25
CA PRO A 190 7.72 14.71 14.44
C PRO A 190 9.04 14.18 15.03
N HIS A 191 8.95 13.17 15.90
CA HIS A 191 10.14 12.53 16.47
C HIS A 191 10.88 11.69 15.43
N ILE A 192 10.14 10.86 14.68
CA ILE A 192 10.67 10.03 13.60
C ILE A 192 11.33 10.92 12.54
N GLN A 193 10.68 12.00 12.13
CA GLN A 193 11.27 12.94 11.17
C GLN A 193 12.61 13.49 11.64
N LYS A 194 12.75 13.84 12.93
CA LYS A 194 14.04 14.33 13.47
C LYS A 194 15.13 13.26 13.43
N LEU A 195 14.79 12.01 13.72
CA LEU A 195 15.73 10.89 13.63
C LEU A 195 16.22 10.67 12.19
N MET A 196 15.32 10.80 11.22
CA MET A 196 15.64 10.61 9.80
C MET A 196 16.53 11.72 9.21
N ILE A 197 16.56 12.91 9.83
CA ILE A 197 17.34 14.07 9.33
C ILE A 197 18.76 14.09 9.95
N GLN A 198 18.99 13.37 11.02
CA GLN A 198 20.31 13.27 11.69
C GLN A 198 21.26 12.31 10.97
#